data_c46ae31986ec99798c3cd9129735454f
#
_entry.id   c46ae31986ec99798c3cd9129735454f
#
_cell.length_a   1.000
_cell.length_b   1.000
_cell.length_c   1.000
_cell.angle_alpha   90.00
_cell.angle_beta   90.00
_cell.angle_gamma   90.00
#
_symmetry.space_group_name_H-M   'P 1'
#
loop_
_entity.id
_entity.type
_entity.pdbx_description
1 polymer ?
#
loop_
_entity_poly.entity_id
_entity_poly.type
_entity_poly.pdbx_seq_one_letter_code
_entity_poly.pdbx_strand_id
1 'polypeptide(L)'
;MNQLKNSYKMINKKIKRIAFNRAAKTYDDYSVLQKQISLDLFDRLSLIKISPNFILDLGSGTGENNSGFKNIYKNKNIINYDFSERMLMRAKSKEKDFLGLNKLLGKNNISYICGDMEYLPIKKNLIDLVWSSSSLQWCNDLNKTFLGIKEILNYGGLFIFSTFGPKTLTELSAINKKLLRNDTVNSFTDMHQIGDMLVANGFS
;
A
#
# COMPACT_ATOMS: atom_id res chain seq x y z
N MET A 1 -15.10 17.55 28.79
CA MET A 1 -14.52 16.58 27.83
C MET A 1 -14.79 17.10 26.42
N ASN A 2 -13.91 17.96 25.93
CA ASN A 2 -13.99 18.50 24.57
C ASN A 2 -13.32 17.53 23.62
N GLN A 3 -14.11 16.81 22.82
CA GLN A 3 -13.63 16.09 21.66
C GLN A 3 -13.15 17.12 20.64
N LEU A 4 -11.83 17.30 20.53
CA LEU A 4 -11.22 17.91 19.36
C LEU A 4 -11.53 17.01 18.15
N LYS A 5 -12.63 17.29 17.47
CA LYS A 5 -12.88 16.81 16.13
C LYS A 5 -11.84 17.47 15.22
N ASN A 6 -10.66 16.83 15.11
CA ASN A 6 -9.76 17.11 14.00
C ASN A 6 -10.55 16.78 12.72
N SER A 7 -11.09 17.78 12.06
CA SER A 7 -11.74 17.63 10.77
C SER A 7 -10.67 17.35 9.70
N TYR A 8 -10.15 16.11 9.68
CA TYR A 8 -9.36 15.66 8.55
C TYR A 8 -10.24 15.76 7.31
N LYS A 9 -9.80 16.54 6.32
CA LYS A 9 -10.53 16.67 5.06
C LYS A 9 -10.55 15.29 4.40
N MET A 10 -11.75 14.72 4.21
CA MET A 10 -11.90 13.42 3.57
C MET A 10 -11.34 13.45 2.15
N ILE A 11 -10.55 12.44 1.82
CA ILE A 11 -9.99 12.26 0.49
C ILE A 11 -11.12 11.86 -0.46
N ASN A 12 -11.27 12.61 -1.55
CA ASN A 12 -12.18 12.20 -2.62
C ASN A 12 -11.57 11.04 -3.41
N LYS A 13 -11.87 9.81 -2.99
CA LYS A 13 -11.34 8.58 -3.59
C LYS A 13 -11.64 8.46 -5.08
N LYS A 14 -12.80 8.98 -5.55
CA LYS A 14 -13.15 8.99 -6.98
C LYS A 14 -12.17 9.83 -7.79
N ILE A 15 -11.87 11.04 -7.33
CA ILE A 15 -10.89 11.92 -7.99
C ILE A 15 -9.49 11.28 -7.96
N LYS A 16 -9.09 10.72 -6.82
CA LYS A 16 -7.78 10.06 -6.72
C LYS A 16 -7.67 8.85 -7.64
N ARG A 17 -8.72 8.03 -7.72
CA ARG A 17 -8.75 6.90 -8.67
C ARG A 17 -8.60 7.34 -10.12
N ILE A 18 -9.28 8.42 -10.52
CA ILE A 18 -9.13 8.98 -11.86
C ILE A 18 -7.68 9.44 -12.11
N ALA A 19 -7.08 10.12 -11.13
CA ALA A 19 -5.69 10.59 -11.24
C ALA A 19 -4.71 9.41 -11.40
N PHE A 20 -4.81 8.37 -10.57
CA PHE A 20 -3.97 7.17 -10.67
C PHE A 20 -4.22 6.40 -11.97
N ASN A 21 -5.48 6.29 -12.42
CA ASN A 21 -5.79 5.69 -13.71
C ASN A 21 -5.13 6.42 -14.87
N ARG A 22 -5.05 7.76 -14.82
CA ARG A 22 -4.35 8.56 -15.86
C ARG A 22 -2.84 8.35 -15.79
N ALA A 23 -2.28 8.33 -14.58
CA ALA A 23 -0.85 8.20 -14.37
C ALA A 23 -0.30 6.79 -14.69
N ALA A 24 -1.12 5.75 -14.74
CA ALA A 24 -0.69 4.35 -14.78
C ALA A 24 0.34 4.01 -15.89
N LYS A 25 0.29 4.70 -17.03
CA LYS A 25 1.23 4.46 -18.15
C LYS A 25 2.65 4.98 -17.87
N THR A 26 2.75 6.10 -17.16
CA THR A 26 4.00 6.82 -16.91
C THR A 26 4.42 6.78 -15.46
N TYR A 27 3.64 6.10 -14.59
CA TYR A 27 3.86 6.08 -13.15
C TYR A 27 5.26 5.60 -12.78
N ASP A 28 5.73 4.56 -13.46
CA ASP A 28 7.03 3.95 -13.19
C ASP A 28 8.21 4.90 -13.48
N ASP A 29 8.05 5.86 -14.41
CA ASP A 29 9.07 6.83 -14.79
C ASP A 29 9.25 7.91 -13.70
N TYR A 30 8.20 8.21 -12.94
CA TYR A 30 8.17 9.30 -11.96
C TYR A 30 8.12 8.82 -10.50
N SER A 31 7.93 7.53 -10.24
CA SER A 31 7.80 6.96 -8.89
C SER A 31 9.15 6.66 -8.19
N VAL A 32 10.16 7.51 -8.42
CA VAL A 32 11.53 7.29 -7.88
C VAL A 32 11.53 7.20 -6.35
N LEU A 33 10.83 8.12 -5.68
CA LEU A 33 10.73 8.12 -4.22
C LEU A 33 10.04 6.86 -3.70
N GLN A 34 8.94 6.46 -4.32
CA GLN A 34 8.18 5.27 -3.92
C GLN A 34 9.00 3.99 -4.09
N LYS A 35 9.80 3.92 -5.16
CA LYS A 35 10.74 2.80 -5.38
C LYS A 35 11.79 2.74 -4.28
N GLN A 36 12.40 3.87 -3.92
CA GLN A 36 13.39 3.91 -2.85
C GLN A 36 12.79 3.49 -1.51
N ILE A 37 11.62 4.04 -1.15
CA ILE A 37 10.90 3.65 0.08
C ILE A 37 10.60 2.15 0.09
N SER A 38 10.22 1.58 -1.05
CA SER A 38 9.96 0.15 -1.16
C SER A 38 11.21 -0.69 -0.97
N LEU A 39 12.35 -0.28 -1.54
CA LEU A 39 13.63 -0.95 -1.33
C LEU A 39 14.03 -0.94 0.14
N ASP A 40 13.94 0.22 0.80
CA ASP A 40 14.23 0.35 2.24
C ASP A 40 13.30 -0.55 3.10
N LEU A 41 12.05 -0.73 2.65
CA LEU A 41 11.09 -1.59 3.32
C LEU A 41 11.43 -3.09 3.11
N PHE A 42 11.92 -3.48 1.93
CA PHE A 42 12.44 -4.83 1.66
C PHE A 42 13.68 -5.14 2.50
N ASP A 43 14.59 -4.19 2.69
CA ASP A 43 15.76 -4.35 3.55
C ASP A 43 15.33 -4.67 5.00
N ARG A 44 14.30 -3.98 5.51
CA ARG A 44 13.72 -4.27 6.82
C ARG A 44 13.05 -5.63 6.88
N LEU A 45 12.32 -6.01 5.82
CA LEU A 45 11.68 -7.32 5.73
C LEU A 45 12.71 -8.45 5.77
N SER A 46 13.89 -8.25 5.19
CA SER A 46 14.97 -9.23 5.18
C SER A 46 15.51 -9.60 6.57
N LEU A 47 15.32 -8.72 7.56
CA LEU A 47 15.71 -8.94 8.96
C LEU A 47 14.71 -9.81 9.73
N ILE A 48 13.52 -10.06 9.17
CA ILE A 48 12.44 -10.78 9.82
C ILE A 48 12.36 -12.20 9.24
N LYS A 49 12.47 -13.20 10.10
CA LYS A 49 12.31 -14.61 9.68
C LYS A 49 10.83 -14.93 9.47
N ILE A 50 10.35 -14.80 8.23
CA ILE A 50 9.00 -15.20 7.83
C ILE A 50 9.07 -15.99 6.53
N SER A 51 8.20 -17.02 6.40
CA SER A 51 8.04 -17.80 5.17
C SER A 51 6.57 -17.80 4.72
N PRO A 52 6.09 -16.68 4.16
CA PRO A 52 4.70 -16.52 3.81
C PRO A 52 4.31 -17.43 2.64
N ASN A 53 3.12 -18.02 2.66
CA ASN A 53 2.49 -18.69 1.51
C ASN A 53 1.63 -17.72 0.71
N PHE A 54 0.94 -16.81 1.42
CA PHE A 54 0.12 -15.76 0.81
C PHE A 54 0.65 -14.39 1.19
N ILE A 55 1.00 -13.60 0.18
CA ILE A 55 1.48 -12.21 0.30
C ILE A 55 0.43 -11.30 -0.31
N LEU A 56 -0.04 -10.31 0.44
CA LEU A 56 -0.92 -9.25 -0.04
C LEU A 56 -0.10 -7.95 -0.20
N ASP A 57 0.08 -7.49 -1.43
CA ASP A 57 0.59 -6.15 -1.74
C ASP A 57 -0.59 -5.17 -1.79
N LEU A 58 -0.79 -4.44 -0.71
CA LEU A 58 -1.93 -3.55 -0.49
C LEU A 58 -1.61 -2.12 -0.95
N GLY A 59 -2.23 -1.69 -2.04
CA GLY A 59 -1.87 -0.50 -2.80
C GLY A 59 -0.71 -0.78 -3.77
N SER A 60 -0.77 -1.92 -4.45
CA SER A 60 0.31 -2.47 -5.27
C SER A 60 0.69 -1.61 -6.49
N GLY A 61 -0.15 -0.67 -6.89
CA GLY A 61 0.08 0.18 -8.06
C GLY A 61 0.35 -0.64 -9.32
N THR A 62 1.47 -0.37 -9.97
CA THR A 62 1.92 -1.05 -11.20
C THR A 62 2.67 -2.37 -10.93
N GLY A 63 2.58 -2.93 -9.71
CA GLY A 63 3.18 -4.21 -9.34
C GLY A 63 4.71 -4.19 -9.25
N GLU A 64 5.29 -3.05 -8.93
CA GLU A 64 6.75 -2.87 -8.83
C GLU A 64 7.38 -3.82 -7.79
N ASN A 65 6.65 -4.12 -6.71
CA ASN A 65 7.13 -5.00 -5.64
C ASN A 65 7.19 -6.48 -6.01
N ASN A 66 6.53 -6.90 -7.09
CA ASN A 66 6.46 -8.31 -7.49
C ASN A 66 7.84 -8.95 -7.69
N SER A 67 8.79 -8.20 -8.26
CA SER A 67 10.17 -8.68 -8.46
C SER A 67 10.88 -8.93 -7.12
N GLY A 68 10.75 -8.01 -6.16
CA GLY A 68 11.28 -8.15 -4.81
C GLY A 68 10.74 -9.38 -4.09
N PHE A 69 9.42 -9.57 -4.10
CA PHE A 69 8.81 -10.77 -3.52
C PHE A 69 9.27 -12.06 -4.17
N LYS A 70 9.39 -12.12 -5.50
CA LYS A 70 9.87 -13.30 -6.23
C LYS A 70 11.31 -13.64 -5.90
N ASN A 71 12.14 -12.63 -5.68
CA ASN A 71 13.55 -12.83 -5.33
C ASN A 71 13.69 -13.42 -3.92
N ILE A 72 12.89 -12.93 -2.95
CA ILE A 72 12.97 -13.36 -1.55
C ILE A 72 12.17 -14.66 -1.34
N TYR A 73 10.97 -14.75 -1.93
CA TYR A 73 10.01 -15.83 -1.69
C TYR A 73 9.64 -16.55 -3.00
N LYS A 74 10.23 -17.72 -3.23
CA LYS A 74 9.94 -18.55 -4.43
C LYS A 74 8.65 -19.34 -4.26
N ASN A 75 7.88 -19.51 -5.34
CA ASN A 75 6.69 -20.36 -5.40
C ASN A 75 5.58 -19.94 -4.41
N LYS A 76 5.34 -18.64 -4.27
CA LYS A 76 4.35 -18.09 -3.36
C LYS A 76 3.16 -17.48 -4.10
N ASN A 77 2.05 -17.29 -3.38
CA ASN A 77 0.87 -16.62 -3.89
C ASN A 77 0.97 -15.12 -3.56
N ILE A 78 1.06 -14.28 -4.59
CA ILE A 78 1.11 -12.82 -4.45
C ILE A 78 -0.23 -12.26 -4.93
N ILE A 79 -0.86 -11.45 -4.09
CA ILE A 79 -2.12 -10.77 -4.39
C ILE A 79 -1.82 -9.28 -4.50
N ASN A 80 -1.89 -8.75 -5.73
CA ASN A 80 -1.82 -7.33 -5.98
C ASN A 80 -3.21 -6.73 -5.76
N TYR A 81 -3.34 -5.84 -4.78
CA TYR A 81 -4.60 -5.18 -4.45
C TYR A 81 -4.45 -3.67 -4.62
N ASP A 82 -5.24 -3.08 -5.50
CA ASP A 82 -5.22 -1.63 -5.74
C ASP A 82 -6.61 -1.11 -6.12
N PHE A 83 -6.90 0.15 -5.78
CA PHE A 83 -8.18 0.76 -6.13
C PHE A 83 -8.24 1.29 -7.58
N SER A 84 -7.08 1.36 -8.27
CA SER A 84 -6.95 1.78 -9.66
C SER A 84 -6.84 0.57 -10.58
N GLU A 85 -7.88 0.30 -11.33
CA GLU A 85 -7.91 -0.80 -12.31
C GLU A 85 -6.77 -0.69 -13.34
N ARG A 86 -6.47 0.54 -13.82
CA ARG A 86 -5.42 0.73 -14.82
C ARG A 86 -4.02 0.47 -14.27
N MET A 87 -3.78 0.71 -12.98
CA MET A 87 -2.55 0.30 -12.32
C MET A 87 -2.39 -1.22 -12.34
N LEU A 88 -3.43 -1.95 -11.97
CA LEU A 88 -3.42 -3.41 -12.01
C LEU A 88 -3.30 -3.98 -13.43
N MET A 89 -3.92 -3.34 -14.42
CA MET A 89 -3.72 -3.72 -15.83
C MET A 89 -2.27 -3.56 -16.26
N ARG A 90 -1.61 -2.47 -15.84
CA ARG A 90 -0.18 -2.25 -16.08
C ARG A 90 0.68 -3.30 -15.38
N ALA A 91 0.39 -3.61 -14.10
CA ALA A 91 1.06 -4.67 -13.35
C ALA A 91 0.96 -6.03 -14.07
N LYS A 92 -0.24 -6.38 -14.54
CA LYS A 92 -0.49 -7.62 -15.27
C LYS A 92 0.25 -7.68 -16.62
N SER A 93 0.36 -6.55 -17.32
CA SER A 93 1.12 -6.47 -18.58
C SER A 93 2.61 -6.72 -18.35
N LYS A 94 3.21 -6.03 -17.36
CA LYS A 94 4.64 -6.23 -16.99
C LYS A 94 4.94 -7.69 -16.65
N GLU A 95 4.02 -8.35 -15.96
CA GLU A 95 4.18 -9.77 -15.60
C GLU A 95 4.19 -10.70 -16.82
N LYS A 96 3.36 -10.45 -17.84
CA LYS A 96 3.35 -11.23 -19.08
C LYS A 96 4.65 -11.08 -19.86
N ASP A 97 5.17 -9.85 -19.94
CA ASP A 97 6.42 -9.57 -20.64
C ASP A 97 7.60 -10.29 -19.97
N PHE A 98 7.61 -10.33 -18.64
CA PHE A 98 8.62 -11.05 -17.86
C PHE A 98 8.54 -12.57 -18.01
N LEU A 99 7.34 -13.16 -18.05
CA LEU A 99 7.13 -14.61 -18.22
C LEU A 99 7.54 -15.12 -19.60
N GLY A 100 7.53 -14.28 -20.63
CA GLY A 100 8.04 -14.61 -21.95
C GLY A 100 9.54 -14.92 -21.98
N LEU A 101 10.31 -14.31 -21.07
CA LEU A 101 11.77 -14.42 -21.00
C LEU A 101 12.27 -15.51 -20.02
N ASN A 102 11.47 -15.91 -19.02
CA ASN A 102 11.91 -16.74 -17.89
C ASN A 102 10.97 -17.89 -17.55
N LYS A 103 10.70 -18.80 -18.50
CA LYS A 103 9.90 -20.03 -18.25
C LYS A 103 10.50 -20.99 -17.20
N LEU A 104 11.76 -20.79 -16.77
CA LEU A 104 12.52 -21.69 -15.91
C LEU A 104 12.60 -21.25 -14.43
N LEU A 105 12.21 -20.04 -14.09
CA LEU A 105 12.18 -19.56 -12.70
C LEU A 105 10.79 -19.88 -12.10
N GLY A 106 10.76 -20.54 -10.96
CA GLY A 106 9.57 -21.03 -10.28
C GLY A 106 8.39 -20.05 -10.34
N LYS A 107 7.20 -20.54 -10.73
CA LYS A 107 5.98 -19.74 -10.95
C LYS A 107 5.39 -19.30 -9.62
N ASN A 108 5.63 -18.06 -9.21
CA ASN A 108 4.75 -17.42 -8.24
C ASN A 108 3.36 -17.22 -8.88
N ASN A 109 2.31 -17.59 -8.16
CA ASN A 109 0.95 -17.32 -8.59
C ASN A 109 0.63 -15.86 -8.26
N ILE A 110 0.42 -15.01 -9.28
CA ILE A 110 0.06 -13.61 -9.08
C ILE A 110 -1.40 -13.40 -9.41
N SER A 111 -2.15 -12.88 -8.45
CA SER A 111 -3.55 -12.49 -8.58
C SER A 111 -3.69 -10.98 -8.49
N TYR A 112 -4.76 -10.44 -9.09
CA TYR A 112 -5.03 -8.99 -9.12
C TYR A 112 -6.46 -8.75 -8.68
N ILE A 113 -6.65 -7.92 -7.65
CA ILE A 113 -7.95 -7.55 -7.10
C ILE A 113 -8.07 -6.04 -7.12
N CYS A 114 -9.08 -5.51 -7.81
CA CYS A 114 -9.40 -4.09 -7.81
C CYS A 114 -10.38 -3.79 -6.67
N GLY A 115 -9.96 -2.97 -5.71
CA GLY A 115 -10.80 -2.64 -4.56
C GLY A 115 -10.22 -1.54 -3.67
N ASP A 116 -11.03 -1.08 -2.73
CA ASP A 116 -10.65 -0.11 -1.71
C ASP A 116 -10.13 -0.84 -0.47
N MET A 117 -8.94 -0.47 0.01
CA MET A 117 -8.30 -1.12 1.15
C MET A 117 -9.06 -0.95 2.48
N GLU A 118 -10.03 -0.05 2.53
CA GLU A 118 -10.97 0.03 3.67
C GLU A 118 -12.04 -1.09 3.65
N TYR A 119 -12.07 -1.91 2.57
CA TYR A 119 -13.03 -3.02 2.39
C TYR A 119 -12.31 -4.19 1.73
N LEU A 120 -11.72 -5.08 2.53
CA LEU A 120 -10.93 -6.20 2.04
C LEU A 120 -11.80 -7.45 1.88
N PRO A 121 -12.24 -7.81 0.65
CA PRO A 121 -13.05 -9.00 0.41
C PRO A 121 -12.16 -10.26 0.35
N ILE A 122 -11.35 -10.45 1.37
CA ILE A 122 -10.41 -11.56 1.49
C ILE A 122 -10.83 -12.43 2.67
N LYS A 123 -10.67 -13.74 2.52
CA LYS A 123 -11.00 -14.71 3.59
C LYS A 123 -10.19 -14.40 4.85
N LYS A 124 -10.84 -14.50 6.01
CA LYS A 124 -10.19 -14.37 7.32
C LYS A 124 -9.08 -15.41 7.49
N ASN A 125 -8.01 -15.03 8.15
CA ASN A 125 -6.86 -15.88 8.45
C ASN A 125 -6.32 -16.60 7.20
N LEU A 126 -6.11 -15.84 6.11
CA LEU A 126 -5.55 -16.37 4.85
C LEU A 126 -4.15 -15.82 4.57
N ILE A 127 -3.87 -14.59 4.94
CA ILE A 127 -2.68 -13.85 4.52
C ILE A 127 -1.58 -13.99 5.58
N ASP A 128 -0.38 -14.34 5.17
CA ASP A 128 0.77 -14.46 6.06
C ASP A 128 1.59 -13.18 6.11
N LEU A 129 1.61 -12.41 5.02
CA LEU A 129 2.30 -11.14 4.90
C LEU A 129 1.41 -10.12 4.22
N VAL A 130 1.05 -9.05 4.92
CA VAL A 130 0.48 -7.85 4.31
C VAL A 130 1.60 -6.82 4.18
N TRP A 131 1.82 -6.39 2.96
CA TRP A 131 2.76 -5.35 2.59
C TRP A 131 2.00 -4.13 2.09
N SER A 132 2.41 -2.92 2.51
CA SER A 132 1.82 -1.69 2.01
C SER A 132 2.87 -0.58 1.94
N SER A 133 3.38 -0.28 0.76
CA SER A 133 4.38 0.77 0.55
C SER A 133 3.74 2.05 0.02
N SER A 134 3.86 3.14 0.78
CA SER A 134 3.41 4.49 0.37
C SER A 134 1.95 4.54 -0.12
N SER A 135 1.04 3.81 0.55
CA SER A 135 -0.37 3.74 0.10
C SER A 135 -1.40 4.05 1.19
N LEU A 136 -1.11 3.80 2.49
CA LEU A 136 -2.06 4.01 3.59
C LEU A 136 -2.52 5.47 3.74
N GLN A 137 -1.75 6.44 3.30
CA GLN A 137 -2.13 7.86 3.30
C GLN A 137 -3.34 8.18 2.41
N TRP A 138 -3.81 7.24 1.62
CA TRP A 138 -5.00 7.37 0.79
C TRP A 138 -6.27 6.84 1.46
N CYS A 139 -6.17 6.29 2.68
CA CYS A 139 -7.31 5.90 3.49
C CYS A 139 -8.00 7.11 4.11
N ASN A 140 -9.32 7.08 4.16
CA ASN A 140 -10.12 8.00 4.97
C ASN A 140 -10.29 7.49 6.41
N ASP A 141 -10.31 6.17 6.57
CA ASP A 141 -10.45 5.48 7.85
C ASP A 141 -9.35 4.42 8.01
N LEU A 142 -8.24 4.82 8.64
CA LEU A 142 -7.13 3.92 8.95
C LEU A 142 -7.53 2.83 9.95
N ASN A 143 -8.39 3.16 10.92
CA ASN A 143 -8.85 2.20 11.92
C ASN A 143 -9.60 1.03 11.26
N LYS A 144 -10.51 1.35 10.35
CA LYS A 144 -11.25 0.35 9.57
C LYS A 144 -10.30 -0.49 8.70
N THR A 145 -9.30 0.15 8.09
CA THR A 145 -8.28 -0.54 7.29
C THR A 145 -7.47 -1.50 8.14
N PHE A 146 -7.01 -1.09 9.34
CA PHE A 146 -6.24 -1.94 10.25
C PHE A 146 -7.07 -3.10 10.78
N LEU A 147 -8.33 -2.87 11.13
CA LEU A 147 -9.25 -3.94 11.52
C LEU A 147 -9.41 -4.97 10.39
N GLY A 148 -9.63 -4.51 9.16
CA GLY A 148 -9.73 -5.38 7.99
C GLY A 148 -8.45 -6.19 7.74
N ILE A 149 -7.28 -5.55 7.88
CA ILE A 149 -5.99 -6.25 7.76
C ILE A 149 -5.83 -7.30 8.87
N LYS A 150 -6.18 -6.95 10.11
CA LYS A 150 -6.12 -7.89 11.25
C LYS A 150 -6.99 -9.11 11.03
N GLU A 151 -8.20 -8.94 10.47
CA GLU A 151 -9.12 -10.05 10.19
C GLU A 151 -8.60 -11.03 9.15
N ILE A 152 -7.89 -10.56 8.12
CA ILE A 152 -7.38 -11.41 7.04
C ILE A 152 -6.03 -12.04 7.34
N LEU A 153 -5.25 -11.46 8.28
CA LEU A 153 -3.95 -12.01 8.69
C LEU A 153 -4.11 -13.33 9.45
N ASN A 154 -3.24 -14.28 9.11
CA ASN A 154 -3.04 -15.49 9.89
C ASN A 154 -2.48 -15.17 11.29
N TYR A 155 -2.66 -16.10 12.23
CA TYR A 155 -1.95 -16.02 13.51
C TYR A 155 -0.43 -15.99 13.28
N GLY A 156 0.26 -15.00 13.88
CA GLY A 156 1.68 -14.77 13.65
C GLY A 156 2.02 -14.17 12.27
N GLY A 157 1.00 -13.78 11.48
CA GLY A 157 1.21 -13.07 10.23
C GLY A 157 1.79 -11.67 10.44
N LEU A 158 2.53 -11.18 9.47
CA LEU A 158 3.22 -9.90 9.52
C LEU A 158 2.46 -8.84 8.71
N PHE A 159 2.28 -7.65 9.29
CA PHE A 159 1.91 -6.44 8.58
C PHE A 159 3.09 -5.48 8.58
N ILE A 160 3.64 -5.18 7.41
CA ILE A 160 4.73 -4.22 7.23
C ILE A 160 4.32 -3.14 6.23
N PHE A 161 4.56 -1.88 6.57
CA PHE A 161 4.13 -0.76 5.74
C PHE A 161 5.02 0.46 5.86
N SER A 162 4.88 1.35 4.88
CA SER A 162 5.38 2.72 4.93
C SER A 162 4.25 3.70 4.63
N THR A 163 4.31 4.87 5.27
CA THR A 163 3.37 5.98 5.03
C THR A 163 4.05 7.31 5.27
N PHE A 164 3.40 8.41 4.88
CA PHE A 164 3.92 9.74 5.09
C PHE A 164 3.45 10.31 6.43
N GLY A 165 4.34 11.04 7.10
CA GLY A 165 4.06 11.71 8.36
C GLY A 165 3.65 13.18 8.21
N PRO A 166 3.19 13.83 9.28
CA PRO A 166 2.60 15.18 9.26
C PRO A 166 3.56 16.28 8.80
N LYS A 167 4.86 16.05 8.86
CA LYS A 167 5.88 16.99 8.36
C LYS A 167 6.17 16.86 6.86
N THR A 168 5.55 15.91 6.17
CA THR A 168 5.74 15.71 4.73
C THR A 168 5.11 16.86 3.96
N LEU A 169 5.86 17.47 3.04
CA LEU A 169 5.43 18.58 2.18
C LEU A 169 4.99 19.85 2.97
N THR A 170 5.59 20.12 4.13
CA THR A 170 5.26 21.32 4.95
C THR A 170 5.50 22.61 4.19
N GLU A 171 6.59 22.69 3.42
CA GLU A 171 6.94 23.86 2.60
C GLU A 171 5.87 24.11 1.53
N LEU A 172 5.44 23.06 0.82
CA LEU A 172 4.38 23.14 -0.18
C LEU A 172 3.05 23.55 0.47
N SER A 173 2.73 23.00 1.64
CA SER A 173 1.54 23.39 2.41
C SER A 173 1.57 24.85 2.81
N ALA A 174 2.72 25.37 3.24
CA ALA A 174 2.89 26.79 3.62
C ALA A 174 2.71 27.72 2.41
N ILE A 175 3.26 27.36 1.25
CA ILE A 175 3.09 28.12 0.01
C ILE A 175 1.63 28.12 -0.43
N ASN A 176 0.95 26.99 -0.41
CA ASN A 176 -0.44 26.88 -0.79
C ASN A 176 -1.38 27.71 0.09
N LYS A 177 -1.12 27.75 1.40
CA LYS A 177 -1.85 28.63 2.32
C LYS A 177 -1.69 30.10 1.94
N LYS A 178 -0.48 30.53 1.59
CA LYS A 178 -0.20 31.91 1.14
C LYS A 178 -0.91 32.26 -0.18
N LEU A 179 -1.06 31.27 -1.07
CA LEU A 179 -1.74 31.47 -2.36
C LEU A 179 -3.26 31.22 -2.31
N LEU A 180 -3.84 31.08 -1.12
CA LEU A 180 -5.27 30.77 -0.90
C LEU A 180 -5.74 29.51 -1.67
N ARG A 181 -4.83 28.59 -1.97
CA ARG A 181 -5.13 27.30 -2.60
C ARG A 181 -5.35 26.24 -1.52
N ASN A 182 -6.58 26.02 -1.13
CA ASN A 182 -6.94 25.20 0.03
C ASN A 182 -6.80 23.69 -0.15
N ASP A 183 -6.41 23.15 -1.32
CA ASP A 183 -6.74 21.77 -1.69
C ASP A 183 -5.59 20.89 -2.19
N THR A 184 -4.34 21.28 -2.04
CA THR A 184 -3.23 20.61 -2.75
C THR A 184 -2.42 19.60 -1.93
N VAL A 185 -2.48 19.63 -0.61
CA VAL A 185 -1.71 18.71 0.25
C VAL A 185 -2.65 17.96 1.20
N ASN A 186 -2.57 16.63 1.20
CA ASN A 186 -3.27 15.81 2.18
C ASN A 186 -2.69 16.05 3.59
N SER A 187 -3.53 15.96 4.62
CA SER A 187 -3.07 15.80 6.00
C SER A 187 -2.64 14.35 6.23
N PHE A 188 -1.48 14.17 6.85
CA PHE A 188 -0.98 12.84 7.18
C PHE A 188 -1.10 12.60 8.67
N THR A 189 -1.44 11.36 9.05
CA THR A 189 -1.59 10.95 10.44
C THR A 189 -0.22 10.83 11.11
N ASP A 190 -0.14 11.24 12.36
CA ASP A 190 1.09 11.11 13.15
C ASP A 190 1.41 9.64 13.48
N MET A 191 2.70 9.33 13.54
CA MET A 191 3.19 7.98 13.78
C MET A 191 2.71 7.40 15.12
N HIS A 192 2.63 8.21 16.19
CA HIS A 192 2.13 7.75 17.49
C HIS A 192 0.65 7.39 17.42
N GLN A 193 -0.16 8.21 16.72
CA GLN A 193 -1.58 7.89 16.50
C GLN A 193 -1.76 6.60 15.68
N ILE A 194 -0.90 6.36 14.68
CA ILE A 194 -0.91 5.11 13.91
C ILE A 194 -0.56 3.93 14.84
N GLY A 195 0.45 4.06 15.69
CA GLY A 195 0.83 3.06 16.66
C GLY A 195 -0.31 2.72 17.63
N ASP A 196 -0.96 3.74 18.20
CA ASP A 196 -2.10 3.57 19.10
C ASP A 196 -3.27 2.84 18.41
N MET A 197 -3.57 3.20 17.15
CA MET A 197 -4.60 2.51 16.37
C MET A 197 -4.23 1.04 16.11
N LEU A 198 -2.97 0.74 15.81
CA LEU A 198 -2.53 -0.65 15.60
C LEU A 198 -2.70 -1.47 16.87
N VAL A 199 -2.24 -0.98 18.02
CA VAL A 199 -2.40 -1.65 19.33
C VAL A 199 -3.88 -1.85 19.65
N ALA A 200 -4.72 -0.83 19.47
CA ALA A 200 -6.17 -0.92 19.69
C ALA A 200 -6.87 -1.97 18.81
N ASN A 201 -6.32 -2.24 17.60
CA ASN A 201 -6.80 -3.28 16.71
C ASN A 201 -6.10 -4.64 16.91
N GLY A 202 -5.33 -4.82 18.01
CA GLY A 202 -4.74 -6.10 18.41
C GLY A 202 -3.49 -6.50 17.64
N PHE A 203 -2.76 -5.54 17.07
CA PHE A 203 -1.39 -5.76 16.62
C PHE A 203 -0.41 -5.63 17.79
N SER A 204 0.69 -6.37 17.74
CA SER A 204 1.76 -6.37 18.74
C SER A 204 3.12 -6.16 18.09
#